data_d2daadf60d87ef0ae8f6444e555f74ad
#
_entry.id   d2daadf60d87ef0ae8f6444e555f74ad
#
_cell.length_a   1.000
_cell.length_b   1.000
_cell.length_c   1.000
_cell.angle_alpha   90.00
_cell.angle_beta   90.00
_cell.angle_gamma   90.00
#
_symmetry.space_group_name_H-M   'P 1'
#
loop_
_entity.id
_entity.type
_entity.pdbx_description
1 polymer ?
#
loop_
_entity_poly.entity_id
_entity_poly.type
_entity_poly.pdbx_seq_one_letter_code
_entity_poly.pdbx_strand_id
1 'polypeptide(L)'
;SRRRHTSYLCVSWARRCVSETDPELIRSTMLFLCALVVLGTQPLAAKFKNPVLAGLAWLFDFALMANLAYACWNFLGKIEDIENLIAEFSMLDQVTALVAILTLLEYTRRCFGLILASVGALTLIYCLFGEDLPWFFRHSGFSLELTMEIIWYGLNGVFGFPTGIVVLLVFIYIVFCALLEGTGAGEVMIRMALAATAKTRGGPAHSAIIASSIFGMSSGSVTANVVGTGAVTIPLIKRRGFTPAFAGGVEAAASTGGQIMPPVMGAAAFLMTNLAGVSYQTICIAALVPAILYSGSLFIATGQEARRQGLKPYPENERPRMEKGDGWKSLMFFLPVLAIIGTLAMGRSPSMAGFWAVVTALISAV
;
A
#
# COMPACT_ATOMS: atom_id res chain seq x y z
N SER A 1 16.63 42.43 26.62
CA SER A 1 15.60 41.52 26.10
C SER A 1 15.70 41.28 24.59
N ARG A 2 16.14 42.25 23.77
CA ARG A 2 16.30 42.09 22.30
C ARG A 2 17.36 41.04 21.86
N ARG A 3 18.41 40.80 22.61
CA ARG A 3 19.45 39.77 22.28
C ARG A 3 19.00 38.33 22.47
N ARG A 4 18.02 38.08 23.33
CA ARG A 4 17.49 36.71 23.51
C ARG A 4 16.55 36.29 22.39
N HIS A 5 15.77 37.20 21.81
CA HIS A 5 14.86 36.88 20.71
C HIS A 5 15.59 36.53 19.40
N THR A 6 16.71 37.23 19.11
CA THR A 6 17.52 36.92 17.91
C THR A 6 18.25 35.58 18.00
N SER A 7 18.68 35.17 19.20
CA SER A 7 19.33 33.87 19.37
C SER A 7 18.32 32.67 19.22
N TYR A 8 17.08 32.84 19.67
CA TYR A 8 16.04 31.82 19.46
C TYR A 8 15.65 31.68 17.98
N LEU A 9 15.55 32.77 17.25
CA LEU A 9 15.29 32.77 15.81
C LEU A 9 16.43 32.13 15.01
N CYS A 10 17.70 32.43 15.34
CA CYS A 10 18.85 31.80 14.68
C CYS A 10 18.97 30.29 15.01
N VAL A 11 18.65 29.87 16.23
CA VAL A 11 18.66 28.45 16.62
C VAL A 11 17.52 27.69 15.98
N SER A 12 16.33 28.29 15.88
CA SER A 12 15.20 27.67 15.16
C SER A 12 15.48 27.58 13.65
N TRP A 13 16.12 28.61 13.08
CA TRP A 13 16.53 28.62 11.66
C TRP A 13 17.65 27.60 11.38
N ALA A 14 18.63 27.48 12.26
CA ALA A 14 19.69 26.49 12.17
C ALA A 14 19.16 25.05 12.35
N ARG A 15 18.17 24.81 13.21
CA ARG A 15 17.45 23.53 13.30
C ARG A 15 16.71 23.22 12.00
N ARG A 16 16.06 24.19 11.36
CA ARG A 16 15.40 23.99 10.05
C ARG A 16 16.37 23.68 8.91
N CYS A 17 17.60 24.19 8.97
CA CYS A 17 18.59 23.94 7.90
C CYS A 17 19.40 22.66 8.07
N VAL A 18 19.37 22.01 9.23
CA VAL A 18 20.31 20.90 9.55
C VAL A 18 19.63 19.59 9.94
N SER A 19 18.33 19.57 10.25
CA SER A 19 17.68 18.31 10.61
C SER A 19 16.40 18.07 9.82
N GLU A 20 16.39 16.96 9.12
CA GLU A 20 15.23 16.17 8.71
C GLU A 20 14.09 16.96 8.09
N THR A 21 13.82 16.71 6.82
CA THR A 21 12.60 17.16 6.15
C THR A 21 11.42 16.83 7.07
N ASP A 22 10.72 17.87 7.53
CA ASP A 22 9.61 17.71 8.49
C ASP A 22 8.66 16.62 8.01
N PRO A 23 8.35 15.62 8.84
CA PRO A 23 7.49 14.50 8.44
C PRO A 23 6.14 14.95 7.89
N GLU A 24 5.62 16.06 8.40
CA GLU A 24 4.36 16.68 7.99
C GLU A 24 4.45 17.29 6.58
N LEU A 25 5.58 17.87 6.22
CA LEU A 25 5.85 18.35 4.86
C LEU A 25 5.86 17.20 3.86
N ILE A 26 6.50 16.08 4.22
CA ILE A 26 6.54 14.89 3.36
C ILE A 26 5.15 14.31 3.20
N ARG A 27 4.37 14.18 4.30
CA ARG A 27 3.01 13.62 4.28
C ARG A 27 2.07 14.47 3.41
N SER A 28 2.06 15.79 3.59
CA SER A 28 1.20 16.69 2.83
C SER A 28 1.58 16.74 1.35
N THR A 29 2.88 16.81 1.04
CA THR A 29 3.38 16.79 -0.34
C THR A 29 3.03 15.50 -1.06
N MET A 30 3.21 14.35 -0.40
CA MET A 30 2.87 13.05 -1.00
C MET A 30 1.37 12.88 -1.19
N LEU A 31 0.54 13.34 -0.24
CA LEU A 31 -0.92 13.34 -0.42
C LEU A 31 -1.32 14.13 -1.67
N PHE A 32 -0.76 15.33 -1.84
CA PHE A 32 -1.00 16.17 -3.01
C PHE A 32 -0.51 15.51 -4.31
N LEU A 33 0.68 14.91 -4.33
CA LEU A 33 1.20 14.20 -5.50
C LEU A 33 0.34 12.98 -5.87
N CYS A 34 -0.13 12.21 -4.89
CA CYS A 34 -1.07 11.12 -5.12
C CYS A 34 -2.39 11.63 -5.74
N ALA A 35 -2.90 12.75 -5.26
CA ALA A 35 -4.10 13.38 -5.82
C ALA A 35 -3.88 13.83 -7.28
N LEU A 36 -2.70 14.37 -7.62
CA LEU A 36 -2.32 14.69 -8.99
C LEU A 36 -2.29 13.46 -9.90
N VAL A 37 -1.76 12.34 -9.43
CA VAL A 37 -1.77 11.09 -10.18
C VAL A 37 -3.20 10.61 -10.44
N VAL A 38 -4.08 10.69 -9.44
CA VAL A 38 -5.50 10.32 -9.61
C VAL A 38 -6.19 11.22 -10.64
N LEU A 39 -5.93 12.52 -10.58
CA LEU A 39 -6.46 13.47 -11.57
C LEU A 39 -5.97 13.15 -12.99
N GLY A 40 -4.69 12.81 -13.15
CA GLY A 40 -4.11 12.48 -14.46
C GLY A 40 -4.59 11.14 -15.02
N THR A 41 -4.83 10.14 -14.16
CA THR A 41 -5.21 8.79 -14.60
C THR A 41 -6.72 8.57 -14.70
N GLN A 42 -7.51 9.27 -13.88
CA GLN A 42 -8.96 9.07 -13.75
C GLN A 42 -9.73 10.41 -13.71
N PRO A 43 -9.57 11.30 -14.72
CA PRO A 43 -10.30 12.57 -14.73
C PRO A 43 -11.81 12.33 -14.86
N LEU A 44 -12.61 13.18 -14.19
CA LEU A 44 -14.07 13.10 -14.28
C LEU A 44 -14.56 13.33 -15.71
N ALA A 45 -13.85 14.16 -16.45
CA ALA A 45 -14.16 14.48 -17.86
C ALA A 45 -14.19 13.25 -18.77
N ALA A 46 -13.42 12.21 -18.48
CA ALA A 46 -13.39 10.97 -19.27
C ALA A 46 -14.74 10.22 -19.28
N LYS A 47 -15.64 10.52 -18.34
CA LYS A 47 -16.99 9.92 -18.27
C LYS A 47 -18.01 10.58 -19.17
N PHE A 48 -17.73 11.79 -19.68
CA PHE A 48 -18.69 12.58 -20.46
C PHE A 48 -18.33 12.59 -21.94
N LYS A 49 -19.28 12.22 -22.80
CA LYS A 49 -19.14 12.31 -24.26
C LYS A 49 -19.40 13.73 -24.81
N ASN A 50 -20.15 14.56 -24.06
CA ASN A 50 -20.46 15.92 -24.44
C ASN A 50 -19.27 16.84 -24.10
N PRO A 51 -18.69 17.61 -25.06
CA PRO A 51 -17.52 18.44 -24.84
C PRO A 51 -17.76 19.56 -23.82
N VAL A 52 -18.97 20.10 -23.71
CA VAL A 52 -19.33 21.13 -22.73
C VAL A 52 -19.31 20.54 -21.31
N LEU A 53 -19.91 19.36 -21.11
CA LEU A 53 -19.90 18.66 -19.83
C LEU A 53 -18.49 18.18 -19.45
N ALA A 54 -17.70 17.74 -20.42
CA ALA A 54 -16.30 17.40 -20.20
C ALA A 54 -15.47 18.62 -19.76
N GLY A 55 -15.70 19.79 -20.37
CA GLY A 55 -15.06 21.04 -19.97
C GLY A 55 -15.42 21.47 -18.55
N LEU A 56 -16.71 21.38 -18.19
CA LEU A 56 -17.17 21.66 -16.82
C LEU A 56 -16.59 20.65 -15.80
N ALA A 57 -16.48 19.38 -16.18
CA ALA A 57 -15.87 18.36 -15.33
C ALA A 57 -14.38 18.62 -15.10
N TRP A 58 -13.63 19.08 -16.10
CA TRP A 58 -12.24 19.52 -15.94
C TRP A 58 -12.14 20.74 -15.02
N LEU A 59 -13.00 21.73 -15.19
CA LEU A 59 -13.01 22.90 -14.30
C LEU A 59 -13.27 22.50 -12.85
N PHE A 60 -14.23 21.58 -12.63
CA PHE A 60 -14.53 21.05 -11.31
C PHE A 60 -13.31 20.30 -10.71
N ASP A 61 -12.65 19.43 -11.48
CA ASP A 61 -11.47 18.70 -11.06
C ASP A 61 -10.30 19.63 -10.68
N PHE A 62 -10.08 20.68 -11.48
CA PHE A 62 -9.07 21.68 -11.16
C PHE A 62 -9.43 22.51 -9.92
N ALA A 63 -10.69 22.85 -9.71
CA ALA A 63 -11.14 23.56 -8.50
C ALA A 63 -10.93 22.72 -7.24
N LEU A 64 -11.24 21.41 -7.28
CA LEU A 64 -10.96 20.50 -6.17
C LEU A 64 -9.47 20.37 -5.89
N MET A 65 -8.65 20.29 -6.93
CA MET A 65 -7.19 20.22 -6.78
C MET A 65 -6.62 21.50 -6.21
N ALA A 66 -7.09 22.66 -6.67
CA ALA A 66 -6.66 23.95 -6.14
C ALA A 66 -7.03 24.12 -4.65
N ASN A 67 -8.25 23.68 -4.27
CA ASN A 67 -8.63 23.67 -2.86
C ASN A 67 -7.75 22.71 -2.05
N LEU A 68 -7.46 21.52 -2.55
CA LEU A 68 -6.59 20.56 -1.85
C LEU A 68 -5.17 21.12 -1.69
N ALA A 69 -4.62 21.76 -2.72
CA ALA A 69 -3.33 22.44 -2.64
C ALA A 69 -3.32 23.53 -1.57
N TYR A 70 -4.36 24.38 -1.56
CA TYR A 70 -4.51 25.44 -0.56
C TYR A 70 -4.66 24.85 0.85
N ALA A 71 -5.47 23.81 1.03
CA ALA A 71 -5.68 23.16 2.33
C ALA A 71 -4.38 22.52 2.86
N CYS A 72 -3.58 21.87 1.99
CA CYS A 72 -2.25 21.36 2.36
C CYS A 72 -1.29 22.48 2.73
N TRP A 73 -1.27 23.60 1.97
CA TRP A 73 -0.46 24.76 2.27
C TRP A 73 -0.84 25.41 3.60
N ASN A 74 -2.14 25.58 3.85
CA ASN A 74 -2.67 26.12 5.08
C ASN A 74 -2.31 25.25 6.30
N PHE A 75 -2.41 23.91 6.16
CA PHE A 75 -1.99 22.96 7.20
C PHE A 75 -0.51 23.16 7.55
N LEU A 76 0.37 23.24 6.54
CA LEU A 76 1.81 23.46 6.78
C LEU A 76 2.10 24.81 7.43
N GLY A 77 1.33 25.86 7.08
CA GLY A 77 1.48 27.17 7.69
C GLY A 77 1.08 27.25 9.17
N LYS A 78 0.22 26.34 9.59
CA LYS A 78 -0.31 26.27 10.97
C LYS A 78 0.33 25.16 11.83
N ILE A 79 1.27 24.41 11.31
CA ILE A 79 1.81 23.22 12.00
C ILE A 79 2.46 23.58 13.35
N GLU A 80 3.21 24.69 13.40
CA GLU A 80 3.85 25.15 14.63
C GLU A 80 2.81 25.52 15.71
N ASP A 81 1.70 26.16 15.31
CA ASP A 81 0.63 26.54 16.21
C ASP A 81 -0.16 25.30 16.69
N ILE A 82 -0.34 24.32 15.82
CA ILE A 82 -0.99 23.03 16.13
C ILE A 82 -0.14 22.24 17.14
N GLU A 83 1.16 22.14 16.94
CA GLU A 83 2.07 21.46 17.86
C GLU A 83 2.13 22.13 19.24
N ASN A 84 2.04 23.47 19.27
CA ASN A 84 2.00 24.24 20.52
C ASN A 84 0.60 24.32 21.16
N LEU A 85 -0.42 23.71 20.56
CA LEU A 85 -1.82 23.73 21.01
C LEU A 85 -2.41 25.16 21.13
N ILE A 86 -1.97 26.08 20.28
CA ILE A 86 -2.45 27.47 20.22
C ILE A 86 -3.10 27.82 18.87
N ALA A 87 -3.33 26.81 18.02
CA ALA A 87 -3.91 27.03 16.71
C ALA A 87 -5.36 27.52 16.83
N GLU A 88 -5.67 28.61 16.13
CA GLU A 88 -7.04 29.08 15.93
C GLU A 88 -7.46 28.83 14.48
N PHE A 89 -8.65 28.26 14.29
CA PHE A 89 -9.20 27.91 12.98
C PHE A 89 -10.34 28.87 12.62
N SER A 90 -10.14 29.60 11.54
CA SER A 90 -11.17 30.47 10.97
C SER A 90 -12.25 29.67 10.25
N MET A 91 -13.41 30.29 10.01
CA MET A 91 -14.48 29.68 9.20
C MET A 91 -13.97 29.24 7.80
N LEU A 92 -13.05 30.00 7.22
CA LEU A 92 -12.44 29.66 5.94
C LEU A 92 -11.61 28.36 6.03
N ASP A 93 -10.86 28.18 7.11
CA ASP A 93 -10.05 26.99 7.34
C ASP A 93 -10.94 25.74 7.48
N GLN A 94 -12.05 25.86 8.17
CA GLN A 94 -13.02 24.76 8.35
C GLN A 94 -13.67 24.36 7.03
N VAL A 95 -14.10 25.34 6.22
CA VAL A 95 -14.70 25.09 4.90
C VAL A 95 -13.68 24.46 3.92
N THR A 96 -12.48 24.98 3.89
CA THR A 96 -11.42 24.43 3.01
C THR A 96 -11.03 23.00 3.42
N ALA A 97 -10.94 22.71 4.71
CA ALA A 97 -10.71 21.36 5.24
C ALA A 97 -11.86 20.39 4.87
N LEU A 98 -13.11 20.82 5.03
CA LEU A 98 -14.27 20.02 4.66
C LEU A 98 -14.25 19.68 3.15
N VAL A 99 -14.03 20.68 2.30
CA VAL A 99 -13.94 20.45 0.83
C VAL A 99 -12.75 19.56 0.50
N ALA A 100 -11.62 19.66 1.20
CA ALA A 100 -10.47 18.79 1.00
C ALA A 100 -10.79 17.33 1.39
N ILE A 101 -11.46 17.10 2.52
CA ILE A 101 -11.91 15.76 2.92
C ILE A 101 -12.88 15.16 1.89
N LEU A 102 -13.85 15.95 1.41
CA LEU A 102 -14.77 15.52 0.34
C LEU A 102 -14.03 15.22 -0.96
N THR A 103 -13.00 15.98 -1.29
CA THR A 103 -12.11 15.71 -2.44
C THR A 103 -11.40 14.36 -2.29
N LEU A 104 -10.88 14.04 -1.11
CA LEU A 104 -10.25 12.74 -0.85
C LEU A 104 -11.26 11.59 -0.95
N LEU A 105 -12.50 11.77 -0.47
CA LEU A 105 -13.57 10.79 -0.62
C LEU A 105 -13.94 10.59 -2.10
N GLU A 106 -13.99 11.66 -2.89
CA GLU A 106 -14.25 11.58 -4.34
C GLU A 106 -13.11 10.85 -5.06
N TYR A 107 -11.85 11.11 -4.72
CA TYR A 107 -10.72 10.39 -5.29
C TYR A 107 -10.68 8.93 -4.87
N THR A 108 -11.01 8.62 -3.62
CA THR A 108 -11.21 7.25 -3.14
C THR A 108 -12.29 6.54 -3.95
N ARG A 109 -13.42 7.20 -4.23
CA ARG A 109 -14.49 6.66 -5.06
C ARG A 109 -14.03 6.36 -6.49
N ARG A 110 -13.15 7.19 -7.05
CA ARG A 110 -12.60 6.98 -8.40
C ARG A 110 -11.66 5.79 -8.46
N CYS A 111 -10.80 5.63 -7.48
CA CYS A 111 -9.78 4.58 -7.44
C CYS A 111 -10.32 3.22 -6.98
N PHE A 112 -11.13 3.21 -5.91
CA PHE A 112 -11.55 1.99 -5.21
C PHE A 112 -13.05 1.72 -5.32
N GLY A 113 -13.79 2.58 -6.01
CA GLY A 113 -15.22 2.43 -6.19
C GLY A 113 -16.05 3.00 -5.03
N LEU A 114 -17.38 2.85 -5.18
CA LEU A 114 -18.35 3.50 -4.28
C LEU A 114 -18.33 2.92 -2.86
N ILE A 115 -18.04 1.62 -2.71
CA ILE A 115 -18.16 0.93 -1.41
C ILE A 115 -17.21 1.56 -0.38
N LEU A 116 -15.93 1.70 -0.70
CA LEU A 116 -14.95 2.25 0.23
C LEU A 116 -15.21 3.74 0.53
N ALA A 117 -15.55 4.52 -0.49
CA ALA A 117 -15.91 5.92 -0.31
C ALA A 117 -17.19 6.10 0.55
N SER A 118 -18.19 5.21 0.40
CA SER A 118 -19.40 5.26 1.23
C SER A 118 -19.12 4.94 2.69
N VAL A 119 -18.20 4.04 3.00
CA VAL A 119 -17.78 3.78 4.39
C VAL A 119 -17.18 5.04 5.00
N GLY A 120 -16.26 5.72 4.28
CA GLY A 120 -15.69 6.98 4.76
C GLY A 120 -16.74 8.09 4.93
N ALA A 121 -17.65 8.25 3.97
CA ALA A 121 -18.73 9.22 4.04
C ALA A 121 -19.69 8.92 5.21
N LEU A 122 -20.08 7.66 5.41
CA LEU A 122 -20.93 7.24 6.54
C LEU A 122 -20.25 7.48 7.89
N THR A 123 -18.93 7.24 7.97
CA THR A 123 -18.18 7.55 9.19
C THR A 123 -18.18 9.04 9.50
N LEU A 124 -17.99 9.89 8.47
CA LEU A 124 -18.06 11.35 8.64
C LEU A 124 -19.46 11.80 9.10
N ILE A 125 -20.51 11.27 8.44
CA ILE A 125 -21.90 11.54 8.84
C ILE A 125 -22.16 11.05 10.27
N TYR A 126 -21.67 9.87 10.63
CA TYR A 126 -21.79 9.35 11.99
C TYR A 126 -21.13 10.25 13.02
N CYS A 127 -19.93 10.77 12.75
CA CYS A 127 -19.26 11.73 13.64
C CYS A 127 -20.10 13.00 13.87
N LEU A 128 -20.74 13.54 12.82
CA LEU A 128 -21.50 14.78 12.89
C LEU A 128 -22.90 14.61 13.51
N PHE A 129 -23.57 13.50 13.21
CA PHE A 129 -24.98 13.26 13.58
C PHE A 129 -25.17 12.13 14.59
N GLY A 130 -24.11 11.68 15.26
CA GLY A 130 -24.19 10.57 16.21
C GLY A 130 -25.02 10.87 17.45
N GLU A 131 -25.27 12.15 17.77
CA GLU A 131 -26.15 12.56 18.87
C GLU A 131 -27.63 12.24 18.61
N ASP A 132 -28.04 12.27 17.34
CA ASP A 132 -29.42 12.02 16.91
C ASP A 132 -29.73 10.52 16.74
N LEU A 133 -28.73 9.65 16.83
CA LEU A 133 -28.91 8.23 16.61
C LEU A 133 -29.52 7.52 17.82
N PRO A 134 -30.36 6.48 17.59
CA PRO A 134 -30.99 5.77 18.67
C PRO A 134 -30.05 4.79 19.36
N TRP A 135 -30.25 4.63 20.69
CA TRP A 135 -29.77 3.57 21.54
C TRP A 135 -28.24 3.42 21.54
N PHE A 136 -27.74 2.31 21.17
CA PHE A 136 -26.35 1.87 21.25
C PHE A 136 -25.41 2.60 20.25
N PHE A 137 -25.93 3.18 19.17
CA PHE A 137 -25.15 3.97 18.22
C PHE A 137 -25.04 5.45 18.61
N ARG A 138 -25.69 5.86 19.69
CA ARG A 138 -25.66 7.25 20.16
C ARG A 138 -24.31 7.58 20.78
N HIS A 139 -23.72 8.71 20.40
CA HIS A 139 -22.60 9.34 21.07
C HIS A 139 -22.85 10.84 21.25
N SER A 140 -22.00 11.54 22.00
CA SER A 140 -22.16 12.95 22.35
C SER A 140 -22.16 13.94 21.18
N GLY A 141 -21.98 13.47 19.94
CA GLY A 141 -21.83 14.32 18.76
C GLY A 141 -20.50 15.08 18.76
N PHE A 142 -20.03 15.43 17.58
CA PHE A 142 -18.90 16.33 17.41
C PHE A 142 -19.36 17.53 16.57
N SER A 143 -18.99 18.74 16.99
CA SER A 143 -19.22 19.93 16.18
C SER A 143 -18.46 19.81 14.85
N LEU A 144 -18.92 20.50 13.81
CA LEU A 144 -18.22 20.53 12.52
C LEU A 144 -16.77 21.05 12.72
N GLU A 145 -16.60 22.06 13.55
CA GLU A 145 -15.31 22.64 13.89
C GLU A 145 -14.34 21.60 14.45
N LEU A 146 -14.76 20.92 15.53
CA LEU A 146 -13.96 19.88 16.17
C LEU A 146 -13.68 18.70 15.22
N THR A 147 -14.63 18.35 14.37
CA THR A 147 -14.46 17.28 13.38
C THR A 147 -13.40 17.66 12.35
N MET A 148 -13.41 18.89 11.84
CA MET A 148 -12.40 19.38 10.89
C MET A 148 -11.02 19.52 11.55
N GLU A 149 -10.98 20.00 12.79
CA GLU A 149 -9.75 20.08 13.57
C GLU A 149 -9.12 18.70 13.76
N ILE A 150 -9.87 17.70 14.18
CA ILE A 150 -9.34 16.34 14.39
C ILE A 150 -8.95 15.65 13.08
N ILE A 151 -9.81 15.73 12.05
CA ILE A 151 -9.60 14.95 10.81
C ILE A 151 -8.57 15.60 9.90
N TRP A 152 -8.60 16.92 9.71
CA TRP A 152 -7.71 17.61 8.78
C TRP A 152 -6.47 18.15 9.45
N TYR A 153 -6.63 18.91 10.54
CA TYR A 153 -5.52 19.56 11.22
C TYR A 153 -4.89 18.70 12.32
N GLY A 154 -5.58 17.66 12.78
CA GLY A 154 -5.06 16.77 13.82
C GLY A 154 -3.93 15.87 13.33
N LEU A 155 -2.86 15.76 14.11
CA LEU A 155 -1.72 14.86 13.83
C LEU A 155 -2.09 13.37 13.88
N ASN A 156 -3.32 13.04 14.26
CA ASN A 156 -3.88 11.68 14.21
C ASN A 156 -4.90 11.49 13.07
N GLY A 157 -5.22 12.54 12.33
CA GLY A 157 -6.16 12.55 11.22
C GLY A 157 -5.54 12.17 9.87
N VAL A 158 -5.88 12.93 8.82
CA VAL A 158 -5.40 12.68 7.44
C VAL A 158 -3.87 12.69 7.36
N PHE A 159 -3.20 13.61 8.05
CA PHE A 159 -1.74 13.68 8.14
C PHE A 159 -1.14 12.86 9.29
N GLY A 160 -1.93 11.98 9.87
CA GLY A 160 -1.57 11.16 11.02
C GLY A 160 -0.57 10.05 10.72
N PHE A 161 -0.40 9.22 11.73
CA PHE A 161 0.50 8.08 11.72
C PHE A 161 0.28 7.10 10.53
N PRO A 162 -0.96 6.74 10.13
CA PRO A 162 -1.16 5.86 8.98
C PRO A 162 -0.60 6.41 7.68
N THR A 163 -0.78 7.71 7.42
CA THR A 163 -0.22 8.40 6.25
C THR A 163 1.31 8.44 6.31
N GLY A 164 1.87 8.67 7.50
CA GLY A 164 3.32 8.61 7.72
C GLY A 164 3.92 7.25 7.37
N ILE A 165 3.28 6.14 7.74
CA ILE A 165 3.73 4.80 7.36
C ILE A 165 3.71 4.62 5.84
N VAL A 166 2.61 5.02 5.18
CA VAL A 166 2.50 4.87 3.72
C VAL A 166 3.62 5.64 3.02
N VAL A 167 3.89 6.85 3.46
CA VAL A 167 4.86 7.75 2.82
C VAL A 167 6.30 7.34 3.10
N LEU A 168 6.63 7.00 4.35
CA LEU A 168 8.02 6.75 4.78
C LEU A 168 8.44 5.30 4.64
N LEU A 169 7.50 4.36 4.69
CA LEU A 169 7.79 2.94 4.64
C LEU A 169 7.27 2.28 3.38
N VAL A 170 5.96 2.33 3.14
CA VAL A 170 5.35 1.60 2.02
C VAL A 170 5.89 2.10 0.68
N PHE A 171 6.10 3.41 0.53
CA PHE A 171 6.59 3.99 -0.73
C PHE A 171 7.95 3.44 -1.17
N ILE A 172 8.91 3.28 -0.24
CA ILE A 172 10.23 2.72 -0.58
C ILE A 172 10.13 1.27 -1.06
N TYR A 173 9.19 0.49 -0.48
CA TYR A 173 8.93 -0.88 -0.91
C TYR A 173 8.19 -0.95 -2.24
N ILE A 174 7.34 0.04 -2.58
CA ILE A 174 6.72 0.16 -3.92
C ILE A 174 7.81 0.40 -4.97
N VAL A 175 8.74 1.32 -4.71
CA VAL A 175 9.89 1.57 -5.60
C VAL A 175 10.74 0.31 -5.77
N PHE A 176 11.04 -0.38 -4.67
CA PHE A 176 11.75 -1.66 -4.69
C PHE A 176 11.04 -2.71 -5.56
N CYS A 177 9.72 -2.86 -5.40
CA CYS A 177 8.93 -3.80 -6.19
C CYS A 177 8.93 -3.47 -7.68
N ALA A 178 8.76 -2.18 -8.03
CA ALA A 178 8.81 -1.73 -9.42
C ALA A 178 10.18 -2.01 -10.08
N LEU A 179 11.27 -1.84 -9.34
CA LEU A 179 12.60 -2.21 -9.80
C LEU A 179 12.73 -3.73 -10.05
N LEU A 180 12.24 -4.55 -9.11
CA LEU A 180 12.25 -6.01 -9.27
C LEU A 180 11.43 -6.47 -10.49
N GLU A 181 10.28 -5.88 -10.73
CA GLU A 181 9.45 -6.16 -11.91
C GLU A 181 10.22 -5.79 -13.18
N GLY A 182 10.88 -4.64 -13.21
CA GLY A 182 11.69 -4.19 -14.34
C GLY A 182 12.87 -5.11 -14.69
N THR A 183 13.41 -5.88 -13.74
CA THR A 183 14.49 -6.85 -13.97
C THR A 183 14.02 -8.18 -14.58
N GLY A 184 12.70 -8.41 -14.68
CA GLY A 184 12.15 -9.70 -15.11
C GLY A 184 12.29 -10.82 -14.07
N ALA A 185 12.67 -10.50 -12.85
CA ALA A 185 12.82 -11.46 -11.76
C ALA A 185 11.52 -12.25 -11.48
N GLY A 186 10.34 -11.62 -11.69
CA GLY A 186 9.04 -12.26 -11.52
C GLY A 186 8.83 -13.49 -12.42
N GLU A 187 9.22 -13.42 -13.67
CA GLU A 187 9.12 -14.56 -14.60
C GLU A 187 9.99 -15.74 -14.17
N VAL A 188 11.19 -15.46 -13.69
CA VAL A 188 12.10 -16.48 -13.18
C VAL A 188 11.50 -17.17 -11.94
N MET A 189 10.89 -16.40 -11.03
CA MET A 189 10.22 -16.95 -9.86
C MET A 189 9.06 -17.89 -10.24
N ILE A 190 8.27 -17.51 -11.23
CA ILE A 190 7.18 -18.36 -11.74
C ILE A 190 7.75 -19.65 -12.36
N ARG A 191 8.83 -19.58 -13.18
CA ARG A 191 9.47 -20.77 -13.75
C ARG A 191 10.05 -21.70 -12.67
N MET A 192 10.70 -21.13 -11.65
CA MET A 192 11.20 -21.90 -10.50
C MET A 192 10.07 -22.60 -9.76
N ALA A 193 8.98 -21.89 -9.47
CA ALA A 193 7.80 -22.44 -8.80
C ALA A 193 7.15 -23.56 -9.64
N LEU A 194 7.06 -23.38 -10.96
CA LEU A 194 6.56 -24.40 -11.90
C LEU A 194 7.45 -25.64 -11.91
N ALA A 195 8.77 -25.48 -11.98
CA ALA A 195 9.72 -26.59 -11.97
C ALA A 195 9.63 -27.37 -10.63
N ALA A 196 9.52 -26.67 -9.50
CA ALA A 196 9.38 -27.29 -8.17
C ALA A 196 8.08 -28.10 -8.01
N THR A 197 6.98 -27.61 -8.62
CA THR A 197 5.64 -28.24 -8.46
C THR A 197 5.24 -29.15 -9.61
N ALA A 198 6.05 -29.29 -10.65
CA ALA A 198 5.75 -30.06 -11.86
C ALA A 198 5.34 -31.53 -11.60
N LYS A 199 5.82 -32.13 -10.52
CA LYS A 199 5.50 -33.50 -10.10
C LYS A 199 4.17 -33.63 -9.38
N THR A 200 3.54 -32.52 -8.97
CA THR A 200 2.26 -32.54 -8.25
C THR A 200 1.07 -32.54 -9.21
N ARG A 201 -0.05 -33.12 -8.80
CA ARG A 201 -1.28 -33.17 -9.62
C ARG A 201 -1.84 -31.77 -9.89
N GLY A 202 -1.72 -30.85 -8.92
CA GLY A 202 -2.12 -29.45 -9.03
C GLY A 202 -1.01 -28.52 -9.55
N GLY A 203 0.03 -29.04 -10.23
CA GLY A 203 1.27 -28.33 -10.58
C GLY A 203 1.17 -26.83 -10.83
N PRO A 204 0.46 -26.35 -11.87
CA PRO A 204 0.33 -24.91 -12.12
C PRO A 204 -0.38 -24.11 -11.02
N ALA A 205 -1.37 -24.70 -10.38
CA ALA A 205 -2.06 -24.03 -9.28
C ALA A 205 -1.18 -23.99 -8.01
N HIS A 206 -0.41 -25.04 -7.74
CA HIS A 206 0.60 -25.04 -6.69
C HIS A 206 1.74 -24.06 -6.98
N SER A 207 2.15 -23.93 -8.24
CA SER A 207 3.18 -22.94 -8.62
C SER A 207 2.69 -21.52 -8.42
N ALA A 208 1.42 -21.23 -8.71
CA ALA A 208 0.82 -19.93 -8.43
C ALA A 208 0.90 -19.57 -6.94
N ILE A 209 0.58 -20.53 -6.05
CA ILE A 209 0.66 -20.33 -4.60
C ILE A 209 2.09 -19.99 -4.17
N ILE A 210 3.08 -20.76 -4.64
CA ILE A 210 4.50 -20.52 -4.30
C ILE A 210 4.98 -19.21 -4.90
N ALA A 211 4.72 -18.96 -6.20
CA ALA A 211 5.14 -17.74 -6.87
C ALA A 211 4.52 -16.50 -6.22
N SER A 212 3.21 -16.52 -5.95
CA SER A 212 2.51 -15.41 -5.26
C SER A 212 3.00 -15.21 -3.83
N SER A 213 3.35 -16.28 -3.11
CA SER A 213 3.94 -16.15 -1.77
C SER A 213 5.31 -15.47 -1.82
N ILE A 214 6.18 -15.88 -2.77
CA ILE A 214 7.51 -15.30 -2.94
C ILE A 214 7.42 -13.85 -3.44
N PHE A 215 6.57 -13.56 -4.44
CA PHE A 215 6.38 -12.22 -4.95
C PHE A 215 5.71 -11.31 -3.90
N GLY A 216 4.74 -11.84 -3.15
CA GLY A 216 4.08 -11.14 -2.05
C GLY A 216 5.03 -10.73 -0.92
N MET A 217 6.10 -11.52 -0.67
CA MET A 217 7.16 -11.15 0.30
C MET A 217 7.82 -9.81 -0.03
N SER A 218 7.83 -9.39 -1.29
CA SER A 218 8.47 -8.16 -1.73
C SER A 218 7.47 -7.03 -1.96
N SER A 219 6.28 -7.33 -2.52
CA SER A 219 5.31 -6.31 -2.94
C SER A 219 4.39 -5.84 -1.81
N GLY A 220 4.04 -6.72 -0.88
CA GLY A 220 3.05 -6.46 0.18
C GLY A 220 1.66 -6.06 -0.33
N SER A 221 1.42 -6.04 -1.65
CA SER A 221 0.19 -5.61 -2.31
C SER A 221 -0.49 -6.78 -3.02
N VAL A 222 -1.73 -7.09 -2.62
CA VAL A 222 -2.54 -8.12 -3.30
C VAL A 222 -2.74 -7.80 -4.78
N THR A 223 -3.11 -6.56 -5.08
CA THR A 223 -3.41 -6.15 -6.46
C THR A 223 -2.18 -6.25 -7.36
N ALA A 224 -1.03 -5.74 -6.90
CA ALA A 224 0.22 -5.87 -7.64
C ALA A 224 0.60 -7.34 -7.84
N ASN A 225 0.43 -8.18 -6.81
CA ASN A 225 0.72 -9.60 -6.88
C ASN A 225 -0.19 -10.32 -7.89
N VAL A 226 -1.52 -10.09 -7.86
CA VAL A 226 -2.46 -10.68 -8.84
C VAL A 226 -2.12 -10.26 -10.27
N VAL A 227 -1.74 -9.00 -10.49
CA VAL A 227 -1.37 -8.51 -11.82
C VAL A 227 -0.04 -9.11 -12.27
N GLY A 228 0.97 -9.11 -11.41
CA GLY A 228 2.31 -9.58 -11.73
C GLY A 228 2.38 -11.10 -11.98
N THR A 229 1.78 -11.90 -11.10
CA THR A 229 1.82 -13.37 -11.23
C THR A 229 0.64 -13.95 -12.00
N GLY A 230 -0.57 -13.40 -11.81
CA GLY A 230 -1.80 -13.95 -12.36
C GLY A 230 -1.92 -13.85 -13.88
N ALA A 231 -1.28 -12.87 -14.51
CA ALA A 231 -1.22 -12.78 -15.98
C ALA A 231 -0.62 -14.05 -16.62
N VAL A 232 0.30 -14.70 -15.93
CA VAL A 232 0.97 -15.92 -16.38
C VAL A 232 0.32 -17.17 -15.77
N THR A 233 0.07 -17.18 -14.47
CA THR A 233 -0.38 -18.37 -13.74
C THR A 233 -1.81 -18.76 -14.05
N ILE A 234 -2.75 -17.79 -14.16
CA ILE A 234 -4.16 -18.09 -14.48
C ILE A 234 -4.32 -18.84 -15.82
N PRO A 235 -3.72 -18.38 -16.95
CA PRO A 235 -3.74 -19.16 -18.20
C PRO A 235 -3.14 -20.56 -18.05
N LEU A 236 -2.06 -20.73 -17.29
CA LEU A 236 -1.43 -22.03 -17.07
C LEU A 236 -2.33 -22.98 -16.29
N ILE A 237 -2.99 -22.49 -15.24
CA ILE A 237 -3.95 -23.28 -14.42
C ILE A 237 -5.13 -23.73 -15.30
N LYS A 238 -5.69 -22.82 -16.11
CA LYS A 238 -6.78 -23.11 -17.06
C LYS A 238 -6.39 -24.16 -18.10
N ARG A 239 -5.19 -24.06 -18.68
CA ARG A 239 -4.69 -25.05 -19.68
C ARG A 239 -4.55 -26.45 -19.13
N ARG A 240 -4.39 -26.59 -17.80
CA ARG A 240 -4.32 -27.92 -17.13
C ARG A 240 -5.67 -28.51 -16.80
N GLY A 241 -6.76 -27.84 -17.12
CA GLY A 241 -8.11 -28.37 -16.96
C GLY A 241 -8.88 -27.87 -15.76
N PHE A 242 -8.33 -26.98 -14.95
CA PHE A 242 -9.09 -26.31 -13.91
C PHE A 242 -10.11 -25.31 -14.50
N THR A 243 -11.23 -25.15 -13.81
CA THR A 243 -12.22 -24.14 -14.23
C THR A 243 -11.66 -22.73 -14.14
N PRO A 244 -12.10 -21.80 -15.02
CA PRO A 244 -11.65 -20.40 -14.99
C PRO A 244 -11.89 -19.72 -13.64
N ALA A 245 -13.04 -19.99 -13.02
CA ALA A 245 -13.40 -19.47 -11.71
C ALA A 245 -12.43 -19.95 -10.61
N PHE A 246 -12.10 -21.24 -10.63
CA PHE A 246 -11.14 -21.82 -9.68
C PHE A 246 -9.73 -21.24 -9.90
N ALA A 247 -9.28 -21.08 -11.15
CA ALA A 247 -7.99 -20.51 -11.47
C ALA A 247 -7.84 -19.08 -10.93
N GLY A 248 -8.85 -18.22 -11.15
CA GLY A 248 -8.88 -16.88 -10.59
C GLY A 248 -8.98 -16.86 -9.06
N GLY A 249 -9.76 -17.78 -8.48
CA GLY A 249 -9.90 -17.91 -7.03
C GLY A 249 -8.59 -18.32 -6.33
N VAL A 250 -7.84 -19.26 -6.90
CA VAL A 250 -6.53 -19.68 -6.38
C VAL A 250 -5.55 -18.52 -6.43
N GLU A 251 -5.49 -17.78 -7.55
CA GLU A 251 -4.58 -16.63 -7.68
C GLU A 251 -4.92 -15.51 -6.70
N ALA A 252 -6.20 -15.15 -6.58
CA ALA A 252 -6.64 -14.14 -5.64
C ALA A 252 -6.34 -14.52 -4.17
N ALA A 253 -6.60 -15.78 -3.81
CA ALA A 253 -6.29 -16.30 -2.47
C ALA A 253 -4.77 -16.35 -2.22
N ALA A 254 -3.98 -16.84 -3.18
CA ALA A 254 -2.53 -16.92 -3.06
C ALA A 254 -1.91 -15.51 -2.90
N SER A 255 -2.36 -14.56 -3.69
CA SER A 255 -1.90 -13.16 -3.62
C SER A 255 -2.29 -12.49 -2.31
N THR A 256 -3.46 -12.80 -1.75
CA THR A 256 -3.86 -12.33 -0.42
C THR A 256 -2.93 -12.87 0.66
N GLY A 257 -2.54 -14.16 0.57
CA GLY A 257 -1.55 -14.76 1.47
C GLY A 257 -0.18 -14.09 1.42
N GLY A 258 0.18 -13.50 0.28
CA GLY A 258 1.43 -12.74 0.13
C GLY A 258 1.54 -11.54 1.06
N GLN A 259 0.43 -10.89 1.44
CA GLN A 259 0.43 -9.75 2.36
C GLN A 259 0.87 -10.10 3.79
N ILE A 260 0.72 -11.36 4.21
CA ILE A 260 1.15 -11.81 5.54
C ILE A 260 2.51 -12.50 5.50
N MET A 261 3.12 -12.66 4.32
CA MET A 261 4.41 -13.35 4.16
C MET A 261 5.57 -12.38 4.46
N PRO A 262 6.39 -12.66 5.50
CA PRO A 262 7.59 -11.87 5.78
C PRO A 262 8.61 -11.95 4.61
N PRO A 263 9.50 -10.95 4.42
CA PRO A 263 9.85 -9.88 5.37
C PRO A 263 9.12 -8.56 5.18
N VAL A 264 8.51 -8.25 4.01
CA VAL A 264 7.91 -6.92 3.78
C VAL A 264 6.49 -6.87 4.30
N MET A 265 5.66 -7.86 3.93
CA MET A 265 4.25 -7.91 4.32
C MET A 265 3.43 -6.71 3.77
N GLY A 266 2.15 -6.61 4.13
CA GLY A 266 1.31 -5.47 3.81
C GLY A 266 1.45 -4.31 4.79
N ALA A 267 0.90 -3.14 4.44
CA ALA A 267 0.94 -1.92 5.27
C ALA A 267 0.41 -2.13 6.70
N ALA A 268 -0.51 -3.07 6.89
CA ALA A 268 -1.05 -3.41 8.21
C ALA A 268 0.03 -3.90 9.20
N ALA A 269 1.06 -4.59 8.72
CA ALA A 269 2.14 -5.05 9.58
C ALA A 269 2.95 -3.89 10.18
N PHE A 270 3.14 -2.82 9.42
CA PHE A 270 3.78 -1.60 9.93
C PHE A 270 2.89 -0.85 10.93
N LEU A 271 1.56 -0.84 10.72
CA LEU A 271 0.62 -0.30 11.71
C LEU A 271 0.66 -1.07 13.02
N MET A 272 0.78 -2.39 12.97
CA MET A 272 0.87 -3.24 14.16
C MET A 272 2.07 -2.89 15.04
N THR A 273 3.20 -2.42 14.50
CA THR A 273 4.36 -2.05 15.31
C THR A 273 4.02 -0.99 16.35
N ASN A 274 3.26 0.01 15.94
CA ASN A 274 2.89 1.10 16.83
C ASN A 274 1.67 0.78 17.69
N LEU A 275 0.68 0.10 17.13
CA LEU A 275 -0.53 -0.26 17.88
C LEU A 275 -0.23 -1.29 18.98
N ALA A 276 0.64 -2.26 18.72
CA ALA A 276 1.02 -3.27 19.68
C ALA A 276 2.26 -2.91 20.52
N GLY A 277 2.98 -1.83 20.16
CA GLY A 277 4.21 -1.41 20.88
C GLY A 277 5.36 -2.42 20.75
N VAL A 278 5.40 -3.24 19.67
CA VAL A 278 6.42 -4.27 19.47
C VAL A 278 7.28 -3.97 18.23
N SER A 279 8.49 -4.53 18.20
CA SER A 279 9.37 -4.33 17.06
C SER A 279 8.83 -5.00 15.79
N TYR A 280 9.16 -4.44 14.61
CA TYR A 280 8.77 -5.02 13.32
C TYR A 280 9.31 -6.46 13.14
N GLN A 281 10.50 -6.74 13.66
CA GLN A 281 11.09 -8.08 13.65
C GLN A 281 10.21 -9.09 14.39
N THR A 282 9.71 -8.71 15.56
CA THR A 282 8.81 -9.56 16.35
C THR A 282 7.55 -9.89 15.56
N ILE A 283 6.99 -8.90 14.84
CA ILE A 283 5.83 -9.09 13.98
C ILE A 283 6.15 -10.03 12.80
N CYS A 284 7.31 -9.85 12.14
CA CYS A 284 7.76 -10.75 11.08
C CYS A 284 7.86 -12.21 11.55
N ILE A 285 8.44 -12.45 12.72
CA ILE A 285 8.58 -13.81 13.28
C ILE A 285 7.19 -14.37 13.62
N ALA A 286 6.34 -13.58 14.27
CA ALA A 286 4.99 -14.00 14.62
C ALA A 286 4.11 -14.27 13.38
N ALA A 287 4.25 -13.50 12.32
CA ALA A 287 3.50 -13.67 11.08
C ALA A 287 3.91 -14.90 10.27
N LEU A 288 5.13 -15.42 10.48
CA LEU A 288 5.64 -16.56 9.71
C LEU A 288 4.76 -17.80 9.87
N VAL A 289 4.29 -18.09 11.08
CA VAL A 289 3.45 -19.27 11.35
C VAL A 289 2.08 -19.14 10.65
N PRO A 290 1.30 -18.06 10.81
CA PRO A 290 0.07 -17.85 10.04
C PRO A 290 0.28 -17.89 8.54
N ALA A 291 1.36 -17.31 8.02
CA ALA A 291 1.66 -17.28 6.59
C ALA A 291 1.91 -18.69 6.01
N ILE A 292 2.68 -19.51 6.72
CA ILE A 292 2.93 -20.91 6.33
C ILE A 292 1.63 -21.73 6.39
N LEU A 293 0.83 -21.56 7.45
CA LEU A 293 -0.44 -22.28 7.61
C LEU A 293 -1.43 -21.87 6.52
N TYR A 294 -1.52 -20.59 6.18
CA TYR A 294 -2.37 -20.07 5.12
C TYR A 294 -1.98 -20.67 3.76
N SER A 295 -0.72 -20.50 3.35
CA SER A 295 -0.21 -21.02 2.08
C SER A 295 -0.29 -22.54 2.02
N GLY A 296 -0.01 -23.25 3.11
CA GLY A 296 -0.11 -24.70 3.24
C GLY A 296 -1.54 -25.21 3.11
N SER A 297 -2.52 -24.54 3.74
CA SER A 297 -3.94 -24.90 3.63
C SER A 297 -4.43 -24.74 2.19
N LEU A 298 -4.05 -23.64 1.53
CA LEU A 298 -4.40 -23.38 0.14
C LEU A 298 -3.75 -24.41 -0.81
N PHE A 299 -2.50 -24.80 -0.54
CA PHE A 299 -1.79 -25.84 -1.29
C PHE A 299 -2.48 -27.20 -1.16
N ILE A 300 -2.93 -27.59 0.05
CA ILE A 300 -3.66 -28.83 0.29
C ILE A 300 -5.03 -28.79 -0.40
N ALA A 301 -5.79 -27.71 -0.24
CA ALA A 301 -7.11 -27.57 -0.85
C ALA A 301 -7.03 -27.66 -2.39
N THR A 302 -6.05 -26.99 -2.99
CA THR A 302 -5.78 -27.05 -4.44
C THR A 302 -5.41 -28.46 -4.89
N GLY A 303 -4.60 -29.17 -4.11
CA GLY A 303 -4.24 -30.56 -4.38
C GLY A 303 -5.41 -31.52 -4.31
N GLN A 304 -6.33 -31.31 -3.37
CA GLN A 304 -7.56 -32.09 -3.24
C GLN A 304 -8.51 -31.84 -4.43
N GLU A 305 -8.67 -30.59 -4.85
CA GLU A 305 -9.49 -30.25 -6.01
C GLU A 305 -8.89 -30.84 -7.31
N ALA A 306 -7.58 -30.80 -7.46
CA ALA A 306 -6.90 -31.48 -8.58
C ALA A 306 -7.20 -32.98 -8.62
N ARG A 307 -7.24 -33.63 -7.45
CA ARG A 307 -7.64 -35.06 -7.35
C ARG A 307 -9.10 -35.27 -7.70
N ARG A 308 -9.99 -34.39 -7.20
CA ARG A 308 -11.45 -34.46 -7.47
C ARG A 308 -11.74 -34.33 -8.96
N GLN A 309 -11.02 -33.46 -9.66
CA GLN A 309 -11.14 -33.28 -11.11
C GLN A 309 -10.37 -34.33 -11.94
N GLY A 310 -9.71 -35.32 -11.32
CA GLY A 310 -8.96 -36.35 -12.01
C GLY A 310 -7.69 -35.87 -12.73
N LEU A 311 -7.17 -34.70 -12.37
CA LEU A 311 -6.00 -34.13 -13.03
C LEU A 311 -4.72 -34.95 -12.74
N LYS A 312 -3.89 -35.10 -13.76
CA LYS A 312 -2.61 -35.84 -13.68
C LYS A 312 -1.45 -34.86 -13.58
N PRO A 313 -0.33 -35.25 -12.93
CA PRO A 313 0.93 -34.47 -12.99
C PRO A 313 1.39 -34.24 -14.42
N TYR A 314 2.34 -33.32 -14.63
CA TYR A 314 2.97 -33.14 -15.95
C TYR A 314 3.68 -34.42 -16.39
N PRO A 315 3.47 -34.88 -17.66
CA PRO A 315 4.29 -35.92 -18.24
C PRO A 315 5.75 -35.53 -18.19
N GLU A 316 6.64 -36.50 -18.13
CA GLU A 316 8.06 -36.24 -17.89
C GLU A 316 8.73 -35.38 -18.98
N ASN A 317 8.28 -35.57 -20.23
CA ASN A 317 8.73 -34.83 -21.41
C ASN A 317 8.19 -33.36 -21.46
N GLU A 318 7.09 -33.06 -20.77
CA GLU A 318 6.46 -31.74 -20.78
C GLU A 318 6.72 -30.95 -19.48
N ARG A 319 7.51 -31.52 -18.54
CA ARG A 319 7.79 -30.84 -17.27
C ARG A 319 8.54 -29.54 -17.50
N PRO A 320 8.04 -28.41 -16.99
CA PRO A 320 8.79 -27.16 -16.99
C PRO A 320 10.15 -27.35 -16.31
N ARG A 321 11.21 -26.93 -16.99
CA ARG A 321 12.59 -26.98 -16.48
C ARG A 321 13.13 -25.56 -16.38
N MET A 322 14.06 -25.39 -15.48
CA MET A 322 14.82 -24.12 -15.41
C MET A 322 15.68 -23.97 -16.66
N GLU A 323 15.70 -22.76 -17.21
CA GLU A 323 16.58 -22.41 -18.32
C GLU A 323 18.01 -22.16 -17.84
N LYS A 324 18.97 -22.29 -18.77
CA LYS A 324 20.35 -21.91 -18.46
C LYS A 324 20.43 -20.40 -18.22
N GLY A 325 20.82 -20.02 -17.01
CA GLY A 325 20.86 -18.63 -16.56
C GLY A 325 19.78 -18.23 -15.56
N ASP A 326 18.71 -19.01 -15.37
CA ASP A 326 17.68 -18.72 -14.37
C ASP A 326 18.26 -18.69 -12.94
N GLY A 327 19.30 -19.49 -12.65
CA GLY A 327 19.98 -19.44 -11.38
C GLY A 327 20.65 -18.09 -11.09
N TRP A 328 21.26 -17.46 -12.09
CA TRP A 328 21.83 -16.13 -11.96
C TRP A 328 20.75 -15.06 -11.83
N LYS A 329 19.72 -15.13 -12.67
CA LYS A 329 18.59 -14.20 -12.62
C LYS A 329 17.80 -14.31 -11.32
N SER A 330 17.70 -15.50 -10.71
CA SER A 330 17.07 -15.66 -9.41
C SER A 330 17.82 -14.92 -8.31
N LEU A 331 19.13 -14.76 -8.44
CA LEU A 331 19.95 -14.01 -7.48
C LEU A 331 19.55 -12.53 -7.45
N MET A 332 19.09 -11.96 -8.58
CA MET A 332 18.58 -10.59 -8.66
C MET A 332 17.35 -10.38 -7.78
N PHE A 333 16.59 -11.44 -7.50
CA PHE A 333 15.47 -11.40 -6.56
C PHE A 333 15.92 -11.68 -5.13
N PHE A 334 16.67 -12.77 -4.93
CA PHE A 334 17.00 -13.22 -3.57
C PHE A 334 18.00 -12.30 -2.88
N LEU A 335 18.93 -11.66 -3.59
CA LEU A 335 19.93 -10.79 -2.98
C LEU A 335 19.30 -9.56 -2.28
N PRO A 336 18.38 -8.79 -2.90
CA PRO A 336 17.68 -7.74 -2.19
C PRO A 336 16.82 -8.24 -1.02
N VAL A 337 16.16 -9.38 -1.16
CA VAL A 337 15.36 -9.96 -0.05
C VAL A 337 16.26 -10.35 1.11
N LEU A 338 17.43 -10.94 0.85
CA LEU A 338 18.44 -11.23 1.87
C LEU A 338 18.99 -9.96 2.53
N ALA A 339 19.14 -8.87 1.77
CA ALA A 339 19.54 -7.58 2.33
C ALA A 339 18.47 -7.04 3.30
N ILE A 340 17.16 -7.19 2.98
CA ILE A 340 16.09 -6.84 3.91
C ILE A 340 16.17 -7.68 5.18
N ILE A 341 16.26 -9.00 5.05
CA ILE A 341 16.34 -9.91 6.20
C ILE A 341 17.58 -9.61 7.06
N GLY A 342 18.72 -9.39 6.43
CA GLY A 342 19.99 -9.10 7.13
C GLY A 342 19.93 -7.77 7.89
N THR A 343 19.40 -6.70 7.27
CA THR A 343 19.26 -5.40 7.93
C THR A 343 18.26 -5.44 9.07
N LEU A 344 17.14 -6.15 8.91
CA LEU A 344 16.18 -6.36 9.99
C LEU A 344 16.78 -7.20 11.11
N ALA A 345 17.52 -8.26 10.82
CA ALA A 345 18.18 -9.10 11.82
C ALA A 345 19.24 -8.32 12.64
N MET A 346 19.85 -7.29 12.04
CA MET A 346 20.76 -6.37 12.74
C MET A 346 20.05 -5.34 13.63
N GLY A 347 18.72 -5.40 13.78
CA GLY A 347 17.96 -4.45 14.59
C GLY A 347 17.75 -3.08 13.94
N ARG A 348 17.98 -2.95 12.63
CA ARG A 348 17.78 -1.69 11.91
C ARG A 348 16.31 -1.47 11.56
N SER A 349 15.95 -0.19 11.28
CA SER A 349 14.58 0.19 10.93
C SER A 349 14.12 -0.43 9.61
N PRO A 350 12.81 -0.67 9.42
CA PRO A 350 12.25 -1.13 8.15
C PRO A 350 12.56 -0.20 6.97
N SER A 351 12.63 1.13 7.20
CA SER A 351 13.01 2.10 6.16
C SER A 351 14.43 1.87 5.65
N MET A 352 15.38 1.60 6.57
CA MET A 352 16.76 1.27 6.24
C MET A 352 16.84 -0.06 5.46
N ALA A 353 16.04 -1.04 5.85
CA ALA A 353 15.94 -2.31 5.13
C ALA A 353 15.43 -2.11 3.68
N GLY A 354 14.40 -1.29 3.50
CA GLY A 354 13.90 -0.91 2.18
C GLY A 354 14.93 -0.17 1.34
N PHE A 355 15.68 0.76 1.93
CA PHE A 355 16.77 1.46 1.24
C PHE A 355 17.84 0.49 0.72
N TRP A 356 18.33 -0.42 1.55
CA TRP A 356 19.32 -1.42 1.13
C TRP A 356 18.77 -2.40 0.10
N ALA A 357 17.47 -2.71 0.15
CA ALA A 357 16.81 -3.51 -0.86
C ALA A 357 16.83 -2.82 -2.24
N VAL A 358 16.52 -1.52 -2.29
CA VAL A 358 16.59 -0.72 -3.53
C VAL A 358 18.02 -0.67 -4.05
N VAL A 359 19.00 -0.38 -3.20
CA VAL A 359 20.43 -0.31 -3.60
C VAL A 359 20.91 -1.65 -4.15
N THR A 360 20.61 -2.76 -3.46
CA THR A 360 21.02 -4.10 -3.92
C THR A 360 20.29 -4.53 -5.18
N ALA A 361 19.01 -4.15 -5.36
CA ALA A 361 18.27 -4.39 -6.59
C ALA A 361 18.88 -3.64 -7.78
N LEU A 362 19.26 -2.38 -7.61
CA LEU A 362 19.93 -1.59 -8.65
C LEU A 362 21.30 -2.19 -9.01
N ILE A 363 22.10 -2.58 -8.02
CA ILE A 363 23.42 -3.20 -8.26
C ILE A 363 23.27 -4.54 -8.99
N SER A 364 22.24 -5.33 -8.67
CA SER A 364 22.02 -6.63 -9.30
C SER A 364 21.40 -6.54 -10.69
N ALA A 365 20.82 -5.39 -11.05
CA ALA A 365 20.21 -5.15 -12.35
C ALA A 365 21.23 -4.71 -13.43
N VAL A 366 22.43 -4.26 -13.01
CA VAL A 366 23.58 -3.90 -13.89
C VAL A 366 24.46 -5.11 -14.15
#